data_afe55ae5484ab868962e73be29953c15
#
_entry.id   afe55ae5484ab868962e73be29953c15
#
_cell.length_a   1.000
_cell.length_b   1.000
_cell.length_c   1.000
_cell.angle_alpha   90.00
_cell.angle_beta   90.00
_cell.angle_gamma   90.00
#
_symmetry.space_group_name_H-M   'P 1'
#
loop_
_entity.id
_entity.type
_entity.pdbx_description
1 polymer ?
#
loop_
_entity_poly.entity_id
_entity_poly.type
_entity_poly.pdbx_seq_one_letter_code
_entity_poly.pdbx_strand_id
1 'polypeptide(L)' 'MCFFRSPATEEQLEEALRRELANGTSKRDAAAKVALTYGAPKRLVYELALRLS' A
#
# COMPACT_ATOMS: atom_id res chain seq x y z
N MET A 1 -23.32 7.35 -2.29
CA MET A 1 -22.97 7.16 -1.72
C MET A 1 -21.96 7.34 -1.25
N CYS A 2 -21.60 7.59 -0.91
CA CYS A 2 -20.63 7.83 -0.61
C CYS A 2 -20.21 7.36 0.41
N PHE A 3 -19.69 7.02 0.79
CA PHE A 3 -19.33 6.59 1.80
C PHE A 3 -18.10 6.83 1.98
N PHE A 4 -17.62 6.73 2.75
CA PHE A 4 -16.51 7.02 2.90
C PHE A 4 -15.89 6.16 3.74
N ARG A 5 -14.81 5.93 3.73
CA ARG A 5 -14.24 5.09 4.45
C ARG A 5 -13.01 5.46 5.00
N SER A 6 -12.35 4.68 5.77
CA SER A 6 -11.07 5.00 6.29
C SER A 6 -10.14 5.25 5.18
N PRO A 7 -9.29 6.23 5.31
CA PRO A 7 -8.38 6.55 4.25
C PRO A 7 -7.38 5.44 3.96
N ALA A 8 -7.06 4.65 4.94
CA ALA A 8 -6.06 3.63 4.74
C ALA A 8 -6.66 2.24 4.71
N THR A 9 -7.57 2.00 3.81
CA THR A 9 -8.14 0.67 3.66
C THR A 9 -7.16 -0.21 2.94
N GLU A 10 -7.31 -1.51 3.15
CA GLU A 10 -6.45 -2.47 2.49
C GLU A 10 -6.49 -2.33 0.98
N GLU A 11 -7.65 -2.08 0.46
CA GLU A 11 -7.79 -1.92 -0.98
C GLU A 11 -6.95 -0.78 -1.51
N GLN A 12 -6.99 0.32 -0.82
CA GLN A 12 -6.22 1.47 -1.25
C GLN A 12 -4.73 1.22 -1.15
N LEU A 13 -4.34 0.54 -0.08
CA LEU A 13 -2.93 0.21 0.09
C LEU A 13 -2.46 -0.73 -1.00
N GLU A 14 -3.28 -1.70 -1.35
CA GLU A 14 -2.93 -2.63 -2.40
C GLU A 14 -2.76 -1.92 -3.73
N GLU A 15 -3.67 -1.04 -4.02
CA GLU A 15 -3.61 -0.33 -5.27
C GLU A 15 -2.36 0.52 -5.37
N ALA A 16 -2.05 1.22 -4.29
CA ALA A 16 -0.86 2.04 -4.27
C ALA A 16 0.39 1.18 -4.43
N LEU A 17 0.39 0.02 -3.77
CA LEU A 17 1.52 -0.88 -3.88
C LEU A 17 1.69 -1.38 -5.30
N ARG A 18 0.61 -1.73 -5.95
CA ARG A 18 0.68 -2.19 -7.32
C ARG A 18 1.30 -1.16 -8.22
N ARG A 19 0.91 0.07 -8.02
CA ARG A 19 1.46 1.14 -8.82
C ARG A 19 2.94 1.27 -8.62
N GLU A 20 3.38 1.23 -7.38
CA GLU A 20 4.80 1.36 -7.10
C GLU A 20 5.57 0.19 -7.67
N LEU A 21 5.03 -1.01 -7.53
CA LEU A 21 5.70 -2.18 -8.05
C LEU A 21 5.77 -2.14 -9.58
N ALA A 22 4.73 -1.63 -10.19
CA ALA A 22 4.71 -1.52 -11.65
C ALA A 22 5.75 -0.53 -12.13
N ASN A 23 6.12 0.42 -11.29
CA ASN A 23 7.15 1.38 -11.65
C ASN A 23 8.56 0.85 -11.43
N GLY A 24 8.66 -0.37 -10.95
CA GLY A 24 9.97 -0.94 -10.71
C GLY A 24 10.46 -0.75 -9.31
N THR A 25 9.63 -0.24 -8.43
CA THR A 25 10.02 -0.05 -7.04
C THR A 25 10.03 -1.40 -6.33
N SER A 26 11.02 -1.63 -5.50
CA SER A 26 11.08 -2.90 -4.79
C SER A 26 9.96 -2.95 -3.75
N LYS A 27 9.63 -4.16 -3.33
CA LYS A 27 8.56 -4.34 -2.36
C LYS A 27 8.81 -3.56 -1.09
N ARG A 28 10.03 -3.59 -0.65
CA ARG A 28 10.38 -2.91 0.57
C ARG A 28 10.21 -1.41 0.43
N ASP A 29 10.70 -0.86 -0.65
CA ASP A 29 10.57 0.56 -0.90
C ASP A 29 9.12 0.94 -1.11
N ALA A 30 8.41 0.13 -1.86
CA ALA A 30 7.00 0.40 -2.11
C ALA A 30 6.23 0.42 -0.80
N ALA A 31 6.49 -0.56 0.05
CA ALA A 31 5.79 -0.62 1.33
C ALA A 31 6.11 0.60 2.18
N ALA A 32 7.36 0.99 2.20
CA ALA A 32 7.75 2.14 3.00
C ALA A 32 7.07 3.41 2.50
N LYS A 33 7.05 3.59 1.20
CA LYS A 33 6.42 4.74 0.62
C LYS A 33 4.94 4.79 0.89
N VAL A 34 4.27 3.68 0.66
CA VAL A 34 2.83 3.62 0.85
C VAL A 34 2.49 3.80 2.32
N ALA A 35 3.24 3.19 3.20
CA ALA A 35 3.00 3.33 4.62
C ALA A 35 3.11 4.78 5.04
N LEU A 36 4.08 5.46 4.52
CA LEU A 36 4.28 6.85 4.85
C LEU A 36 3.18 7.73 4.29
N THR A 37 2.83 7.49 3.06
CA THR A 37 1.83 8.28 2.38
C THR A 37 0.46 8.14 3.03
N TYR A 38 0.11 6.94 3.41
CA TYR A 38 -1.21 6.68 3.97
C TYR A 38 -1.24 6.62 5.48
N GLY A 39 -0.10 6.73 6.10
CA GLY A 39 -0.05 6.67 7.56
C GLY A 39 -0.36 5.30 8.11
N ALA A 40 -0.06 4.27 7.34
CA ALA A 40 -0.34 2.90 7.75
C ALA A 40 0.91 2.26 8.33
N PRO A 41 0.76 1.20 9.13
CA PRO A 41 1.93 0.51 9.68
C PRO A 41 2.70 -0.19 8.58
N LYS A 42 3.99 -0.02 8.57
CA LYS A 42 4.85 -0.63 7.58
C LYS A 42 4.65 -2.13 7.52
N ARG A 43 4.49 -2.73 8.69
CA ARG A 43 4.31 -4.15 8.76
C ARG A 43 3.14 -4.62 7.94
N LEU A 44 2.01 -3.97 8.10
CA LEU A 44 0.83 -4.32 7.37
C LEU A 44 1.02 -4.12 5.88
N VAL A 45 1.59 -2.99 5.51
CA VAL A 45 1.80 -2.67 4.11
C VAL A 45 2.77 -3.65 3.48
N TYR A 46 3.80 -4.03 4.20
CA TYR A 46 4.76 -4.97 3.68
C TYR A 46 4.13 -6.34 3.44
N GLU A 47 3.26 -6.74 4.35
CA GLU A 47 2.54 -7.99 4.19
C GLU A 47 1.69 -7.97 2.94
N LEU A 48 1.04 -6.86 2.71
CA LEU A 48 0.24 -6.73 1.51
C LEU A 48 1.11 -6.80 0.26
N ALA A 49 2.27 -6.19 0.32
CA ALA A 49 3.18 -6.21 -0.81
C ALA A 49 3.63 -7.64 -1.12
N LEU A 50 3.86 -8.42 -0.08
CA LEU A 50 4.26 -9.80 -0.28
C LEU A 50 3.13 -10.62 -0.91
N ARG A 51 1.92 -10.28 -0.56
CA ARG A 51 0.79 -10.97 -1.14
C ARG A 51 0.63 -10.66 -2.61
N LEU A 52 0.91 -9.45 -2.98
CA LEU A 52 0.74 -9.02 -4.35
C LEU A 52 1.81 -9.58 -5.28
N SER A 53 2.93 -9.95 -4.75
CA SER A 53 3.99 -10.48 -5.60
C SER A 53 4.02 -12.01 -5.56
#